data_5cf446b14b6fff324492a4a89611f188
#
_entry.id   5cf446b14b6fff324492a4a89611f188
#
_cell.length_a   1.000
_cell.length_b   1.000
_cell.length_c   1.000
_cell.angle_alpha   90.00
_cell.angle_beta   90.00
_cell.angle_gamma   90.00
#
_symmetry.space_group_name_H-M   'P 1'
#
loop_
_entity.id
_entity.type
_entity.pdbx_description
1 polymer ?
#
loop_
_entity_poly.entity_id
_entity_poly.type
_entity_poly.pdbx_seq_one_letter_code
_entity_poly.pdbx_strand_id
1 'polypeptide(L)'
;MPKVVFTHAVVDVDRWLKGKADRAQLGSNVVDYVAEDGSNNIAISVDVDDLAALQAMLASPPAEVQAQMDEHGVVPPITTYIEA
;
A
#
# COMPACT_ATOMS: atom_id res chain seq x y z
N MET A 1 15.55 3.74 -9.40
CA MET A 1 14.17 3.81 -8.91
C MET A 1 14.18 3.56 -7.41
N PRO A 2 13.69 4.50 -6.60
CA PRO A 2 13.67 4.28 -5.16
C PRO A 2 12.68 3.15 -4.79
N LYS A 3 13.10 2.34 -3.85
CA LYS A 3 12.24 1.33 -3.26
C LYS A 3 11.51 1.94 -2.06
N VAL A 4 10.22 1.71 -2.02
CA VAL A 4 9.35 2.23 -0.96
C VAL A 4 8.64 1.07 -0.30
N VAL A 5 8.49 1.13 1.02
CA VAL A 5 7.72 0.14 1.78
C VAL A 5 6.61 0.86 2.53
N PHE A 6 5.39 0.40 2.36
CA PHE A 6 4.23 0.89 3.10
C PHE A 6 3.81 -0.14 4.13
N THR A 7 3.45 0.33 5.32
CA THR A 7 2.87 -0.54 6.36
C THR A 7 1.58 0.08 6.88
N HIS A 8 0.57 -0.73 7.07
CA HIS A 8 -0.68 -0.33 7.71
C HIS A 8 -1.43 -1.57 8.19
N ALA A 9 -2.53 -1.36 8.90
CA ALA A 9 -3.43 -2.44 9.26
C ALA A 9 -4.52 -2.57 8.19
N VAL A 10 -5.23 -3.70 8.21
CA VAL A 10 -6.40 -3.93 7.37
C VAL A 10 -7.52 -4.54 8.20
N VAL A 11 -8.75 -4.39 7.73
CA VAL A 11 -9.92 -4.99 8.39
C VAL A 11 -9.89 -6.52 8.26
N ASP A 12 -9.49 -7.01 7.07
CA ASP A 12 -9.45 -8.43 6.75
C ASP A 12 -8.34 -8.67 5.71
N VAL A 13 -7.38 -9.51 6.06
CA VAL A 13 -6.22 -9.80 5.19
C VAL A 13 -6.66 -10.44 3.87
N ASP A 14 -7.57 -11.40 3.90
CA ASP A 14 -8.03 -12.08 2.68
C ASP A 14 -8.72 -11.09 1.73
N ARG A 15 -9.52 -10.19 2.26
CA ARG A 15 -10.16 -9.13 1.47
C ARG A 15 -9.12 -8.20 0.85
N TRP A 16 -8.09 -7.83 1.62
CA TRP A 16 -7.01 -6.96 1.13
C TRP A 16 -6.22 -7.65 0.02
N LEU A 17 -5.92 -8.95 0.14
CA LEU A 17 -5.17 -9.71 -0.86
C LEU A 17 -5.90 -9.75 -2.21
N LYS A 18 -7.21 -9.71 -2.23
CA LYS A 18 -8.00 -9.66 -3.47
C LYS A 18 -7.76 -8.39 -4.28
N GLY A 19 -7.25 -7.33 -3.66
CA GLY A 19 -6.93 -6.06 -4.33
C GLY A 19 -5.54 -6.02 -4.94
N LYS A 20 -4.84 -7.13 -5.04
CA LYS A 20 -3.45 -7.18 -5.53
C LYS A 20 -3.28 -6.59 -6.93
N ALA A 21 -4.23 -6.84 -7.83
CA ALA A 21 -4.18 -6.31 -9.20
C ALA A 21 -4.23 -4.77 -9.22
N ASP A 22 -5.03 -4.17 -8.35
CA ASP A 22 -5.11 -2.70 -8.25
C ASP A 22 -3.81 -2.12 -7.71
N ARG A 23 -3.20 -2.78 -6.72
CA ARG A 23 -1.92 -2.33 -6.14
C ARG A 23 -0.76 -2.44 -7.12
N ALA A 24 -0.84 -3.35 -8.10
CA ALA A 24 0.20 -3.50 -9.13
C ALA A 24 0.42 -2.22 -9.93
N GLN A 25 -0.54 -1.28 -9.91
CA GLN A 25 -0.44 0.01 -10.58
C GLN A 25 0.38 1.05 -9.81
N LEU A 26 0.76 0.76 -8.56
CA LEU A 26 1.56 1.69 -7.74
C LEU A 26 2.97 1.92 -8.30
N GLY A 27 3.52 0.94 -8.98
CA GLY A 27 4.86 1.03 -9.56
C GLY A 27 5.30 -0.33 -10.09
N SER A 28 6.62 -0.56 -10.07
CA SER A 28 7.23 -1.81 -10.53
C SER A 28 7.56 -2.72 -9.34
N ASN A 29 7.57 -4.03 -9.59
CA ASN A 29 7.98 -5.04 -8.59
C ASN A 29 7.20 -4.91 -7.28
N VAL A 30 5.89 -4.80 -7.38
CA VAL A 30 5.01 -4.71 -6.20
C VAL A 30 4.97 -6.08 -5.51
N VAL A 31 5.32 -6.11 -4.22
CA VAL A 31 5.27 -7.32 -3.40
C VAL A 31 4.43 -7.04 -2.15
N ASP A 32 3.46 -7.90 -1.91
CA ASP A 32 2.61 -7.83 -0.72
C ASP A 32 3.17 -8.74 0.37
N TYR A 33 3.13 -8.28 1.60
CA TYR A 33 3.59 -9.03 2.77
C TYR A 33 2.47 -9.09 3.80
N VAL A 34 2.31 -10.23 4.42
CA VAL A 34 1.39 -10.41 5.55
C VAL A 34 2.19 -10.64 6.83
N ALA A 35 1.63 -10.28 7.97
CA ALA A 35 2.34 -10.45 9.23
C ALA A 35 2.46 -11.95 9.57
N GLU A 36 3.65 -12.36 9.98
CA GLU A 36 3.93 -13.74 10.36
C GLU A 36 3.10 -14.20 11.55
N ASP A 37 2.78 -13.27 12.45
CA ASP A 37 2.02 -13.55 13.67
C ASP A 37 0.51 -13.74 13.44
N GLY A 38 0.04 -13.63 12.20
CA GLY A 38 -1.37 -13.75 11.87
C GLY A 38 -2.21 -12.52 12.19
N SER A 39 -1.56 -11.41 12.55
CA SER A 39 -2.27 -10.16 12.81
C SER A 39 -2.76 -9.53 11.50
N ASN A 40 -3.54 -8.45 11.61
CA ASN A 40 -4.04 -7.69 10.47
C ASN A 40 -3.08 -6.59 10.01
N ASN A 41 -1.81 -6.69 10.35
CA ASN A 41 -0.77 -5.79 9.86
C ASN A 41 -0.19 -6.33 8.56
N ILE A 42 0.00 -5.45 7.59
CA ILE A 42 0.53 -5.81 6.27
C ILE A 42 1.64 -4.84 5.85
N ALA A 43 2.37 -5.22 4.81
CA ALA A 43 3.35 -4.35 4.19
C ALA A 43 3.32 -4.54 2.67
N ILE A 44 3.75 -3.51 1.95
CA ILE A 44 3.89 -3.54 0.49
C ILE A 44 5.25 -2.95 0.16
N SER A 45 6.03 -3.62 -0.67
CA SER A 45 7.23 -3.03 -1.25
C SER A 45 7.01 -2.76 -2.73
N VAL A 46 7.54 -1.64 -3.22
CA VAL A 46 7.35 -1.22 -4.61
C VAL A 46 8.50 -0.31 -5.04
N ASP A 47 8.90 -0.43 -6.30
CA ASP A 47 9.83 0.51 -6.94
C ASP A 47 9.02 1.59 -7.64
N VAL A 48 9.28 2.87 -7.33
CA VAL A 48 8.53 4.01 -7.89
C VAL A 48 9.45 4.93 -8.67
N ASP A 49 8.94 5.51 -9.76
CA ASP A 49 9.69 6.45 -10.59
C ASP A 49 9.69 7.86 -9.98
N ASP A 50 8.56 8.26 -9.40
CA ASP A 50 8.37 9.62 -8.86
C ASP A 50 7.85 9.52 -7.42
N LEU A 51 8.77 9.54 -6.48
CA LEU A 51 8.45 9.47 -5.06
C LEU A 51 7.62 10.67 -4.59
N ALA A 52 7.92 11.87 -5.12
CA ALA A 52 7.19 13.08 -4.73
C ALA A 52 5.72 13.00 -5.13
N ALA A 53 5.44 12.49 -6.34
CA ALA A 53 4.07 12.29 -6.81
C ALA A 53 3.32 11.27 -5.95
N LEU A 54 3.99 10.19 -5.57
CA LEU A 54 3.40 9.17 -4.71
C LEU A 54 3.08 9.73 -3.32
N GLN A 55 4.00 10.49 -2.73
CA GLN A 55 3.79 11.11 -1.42
C GLN A 55 2.62 12.11 -1.47
N ALA A 56 2.51 12.91 -2.54
CA ALA A 56 1.41 13.84 -2.72
C ALA A 56 0.06 13.10 -2.83
N MET A 57 0.02 12.00 -3.55
CA MET A 57 -1.18 11.17 -3.69
C MET A 57 -1.62 10.59 -2.34
N LEU A 58 -0.67 10.11 -1.53
CA LEU A 58 -0.98 9.53 -0.22
C LEU A 58 -1.44 10.59 0.78
N ALA A 59 -0.90 11.82 0.68
CA ALA A 59 -1.30 12.92 1.56
C ALA A 59 -2.73 13.40 1.25
N SER A 60 -3.13 13.34 -0.03
CA SER A 60 -4.46 13.76 -0.47
C SER A 60 -4.94 12.83 -1.59
N PRO A 61 -5.42 11.62 -1.24
CA PRO A 61 -5.80 10.62 -2.23
C PRO A 61 -6.94 11.11 -3.13
N PRO A 62 -6.85 10.89 -4.46
CA PRO A 62 -8.00 11.09 -5.33
C PRO A 62 -9.18 10.19 -4.91
N ALA A 63 -10.39 10.58 -5.27
CA ALA A 63 -11.60 9.84 -4.89
C ALA A 63 -11.54 8.36 -5.31
N GLU A 64 -10.96 8.06 -6.48
CA GLU A 64 -10.82 6.68 -6.99
C GLU A 64 -9.90 5.85 -6.08
N VAL A 65 -8.78 6.45 -5.66
CA VAL A 65 -7.82 5.78 -4.79
C VAL A 65 -8.42 5.59 -3.40
N GLN A 66 -9.11 6.58 -2.87
CA GLN A 66 -9.79 6.48 -1.59
C GLN A 66 -10.84 5.37 -1.61
N ALA A 67 -11.61 5.26 -2.70
CA ALA A 67 -12.61 4.20 -2.86
C ALA A 67 -11.96 2.81 -2.89
N GLN A 68 -10.82 2.66 -3.55
CA GLN A 68 -10.07 1.40 -3.57
C GLN A 68 -9.55 1.03 -2.18
N MET A 69 -9.02 2.01 -1.46
CA MET A 69 -8.55 1.79 -0.08
C MET A 69 -9.70 1.32 0.83
N ASP A 70 -10.86 1.94 0.70
CA ASP A 70 -12.05 1.55 1.47
C ASP A 70 -12.51 0.14 1.08
N GLU A 71 -12.51 -0.17 -0.20
CA GLU A 71 -12.88 -1.50 -0.72
C GLU A 71 -11.95 -2.59 -0.18
N HIS A 72 -10.66 -2.31 -0.12
CA HIS A 72 -9.65 -3.27 0.36
C HIS A 72 -9.55 -3.31 1.89
N GLY A 73 -10.28 -2.47 2.59
CA GLY A 73 -10.31 -2.45 4.05
C GLY A 73 -9.06 -1.88 4.69
N VAL A 74 -8.43 -0.90 4.05
CA VAL A 74 -7.22 -0.23 4.58
C VAL A 74 -7.57 0.55 5.85
N VAL A 75 -6.81 0.32 6.92
CA VAL A 75 -6.96 1.04 8.19
C VAL A 75 -5.77 1.98 8.35
N PRO A 76 -5.99 3.31 8.29
CA PRO A 76 -4.90 4.28 8.51
C PRO A 76 -4.43 4.25 9.96
N PRO A 77 -3.22 4.74 10.27
CA PRO A 77 -2.32 5.46 9.34
C PRO A 77 -1.50 4.52 8.47
N ILE A 78 -1.08 5.06 7.32
CA ILE A 78 -0.13 4.39 6.42
C ILE A 78 1.25 4.96 6.71
N THR A 79 2.18 4.10 7.13
CA THR A 79 3.56 4.51 7.36
C THR A 79 4.39 4.19 6.12
N THR A 80 5.17 5.16 5.66
CA THR A 80 5.99 5.03 4.46
C THR A 80 7.46 4.98 4.86
N TYR A 81 8.18 3.98 4.35
CA TYR A 81 9.62 3.84 4.52
C TYR A 81 10.28 3.94 3.15
N ILE A 82 11.38 4.68 3.05
CA ILE A 82 12.18 4.78 1.84
C ILE A 82 13.54 4.16 2.08
N GLU A 83 14.11 3.55 1.04
CA GLU A 83 15.44 2.96 1.13
C GLU A 83 16.47 4.03 1.48
N ALA A 84 17.25 3.76 2.52
CA ALA A 84 18.25 4.69 3.02
C ALA A 84 19.52 4.72 2.18
#